data_e5853f60dfb73f63d0fb1ac3b92408df
#
_entry.id   e5853f60dfb73f63d0fb1ac3b92408df
#
_cell.length_a   1.000
_cell.length_b   1.000
_cell.length_c   1.000
_cell.angle_alpha   90.00
_cell.angle_beta   90.00
_cell.angle_gamma   90.00
#
_symmetry.space_group_name_H-M   'P 1'
#
loop_
_entity.id
_entity.type
_entity.pdbx_description
1 polymer ?
#
loop_
_entity_poly.entity_id
_entity_poly.type
_entity_poly.pdbx_seq_one_letter_code
_entity_poly.pdbx_strand_id
1 'polypeptide(L)'
;MEFIDDAEFQIAIDNDNGARITSLKWRDNEFAVPFRGQVHTSGWYAMAPWAGRINEGLIKDSQGQEFQLPATIDPPHALHG
;
A
#
# COMPACT_ATOMS: atom_id res chain seq x y z
N MET A 1 15.07 3.03 -3.76
CA MET A 1 13.99 3.62 -4.58
C MET A 1 14.30 3.45 -6.05
N GLU A 2 13.32 3.12 -6.84
CA GLU A 2 13.51 2.95 -8.27
C GLU A 2 12.76 4.04 -9.04
N PHE A 3 13.31 4.39 -10.21
CA PHE A 3 12.75 5.44 -11.06
C PHE A 3 12.51 4.90 -12.47
N ILE A 4 11.36 5.27 -13.03
CA ILE A 4 11.01 5.00 -14.41
C ILE A 4 10.74 6.34 -15.08
N ASP A 5 11.54 6.67 -16.08
CA ASP A 5 11.45 7.96 -16.76
C ASP A 5 11.30 7.77 -18.26
N ASP A 6 10.43 8.55 -18.87
CA ASP A 6 10.43 8.81 -20.29
C ASP A 6 10.25 10.32 -20.53
N ALA A 7 10.05 10.74 -21.78
CA ALA A 7 9.99 12.16 -22.11
C ALA A 7 8.86 12.92 -21.43
N GLU A 8 7.77 12.24 -21.03
CA GLU A 8 6.59 12.89 -20.47
C GLU A 8 6.27 12.42 -19.05
N PHE A 9 6.64 11.18 -18.69
CA PHE A 9 6.31 10.57 -17.40
C PHE A 9 7.54 10.33 -16.55
N GLN A 10 7.40 10.58 -15.26
CA GLN A 10 8.42 10.27 -14.25
C GLN A 10 7.73 9.57 -13.09
N ILE A 11 8.18 8.36 -12.77
CA ILE A 11 7.60 7.53 -11.72
C ILE A 11 8.69 7.17 -10.73
N ALA A 12 8.43 7.40 -9.45
CA ALA A 12 9.30 6.95 -8.35
C ALA A 12 8.61 5.87 -7.55
N ILE A 13 9.32 4.77 -7.29
CA ILE A 13 8.81 3.60 -6.59
C ILE A 13 9.65 3.36 -5.34
N ASP A 14 9.00 3.28 -4.20
CA ASP A 14 9.62 2.96 -2.92
C ASP A 14 9.51 1.45 -2.66
N ASN A 15 10.60 0.73 -2.89
CA ASN A 15 10.64 -0.72 -2.75
C ASN A 15 10.55 -1.19 -1.30
N ASP A 16 10.92 -0.33 -0.34
CA ASP A 16 10.97 -0.70 1.07
C ASP A 16 9.59 -0.62 1.75
N ASN A 17 8.65 0.05 1.11
CA ASN A 17 7.31 0.27 1.66
C ASN A 17 6.20 -0.23 0.73
N GLY A 18 6.30 -1.51 0.35
CA GLY A 18 5.29 -2.18 -0.46
C GLY A 18 5.32 -1.80 -1.93
N ALA A 19 6.49 -1.39 -2.42
CA ALA A 19 6.70 -0.99 -3.82
C ALA A 19 5.68 0.08 -4.27
N ARG A 20 5.34 0.99 -3.36
CA ARG A 20 4.37 2.06 -3.66
C ARG A 20 4.95 3.07 -4.63
N ILE A 21 4.08 3.64 -5.44
CA ILE A 21 4.44 4.78 -6.29
C ILE A 21 4.37 6.03 -5.42
N THR A 22 5.52 6.61 -5.11
CA THR A 22 5.61 7.81 -4.27
C THR A 22 5.49 9.09 -5.07
N SER A 23 5.78 9.03 -6.36
CA SER A 23 5.67 10.16 -7.28
C SER A 23 5.27 9.67 -8.65
N LEU A 24 4.27 10.29 -9.23
CA LEU A 24 3.86 10.10 -10.62
C LEU A 24 3.70 11.47 -11.22
N LYS A 25 4.63 11.87 -12.06
CA LYS A 25 4.59 13.16 -12.76
C LYS A 25 4.30 12.96 -14.23
N TRP A 26 3.41 13.77 -14.75
CA TRP A 26 3.18 13.92 -16.17
C TRP A 26 3.36 15.39 -16.53
N ARG A 27 4.35 15.66 -17.38
CA ARG A 27 4.70 17.03 -17.80
C ARG A 27 4.84 17.96 -16.60
N ASP A 28 5.61 17.53 -15.58
CA ASP A 28 5.89 18.25 -14.34
C ASP A 28 4.69 18.44 -13.38
N ASN A 29 3.55 17.80 -13.66
CA ASN A 29 2.42 17.78 -12.73
C ASN A 29 2.45 16.52 -11.88
N GLU A 30 2.40 16.68 -10.56
CA GLU A 30 2.42 15.57 -9.61
C GLU A 30 1.02 15.05 -9.35
N PHE A 31 0.82 13.72 -9.50
CA PHE A 31 -0.47 13.06 -9.29
C PHE A 31 -0.53 12.16 -8.07
N ALA A 32 0.60 11.90 -7.40
CA ALA A 32 0.62 11.10 -6.17
C ALA A 32 0.55 12.00 -4.94
N VAL A 33 -0.13 11.53 -3.90
CA VAL A 33 -0.20 12.24 -2.62
C VAL A 33 1.13 12.06 -1.88
N PRO A 34 1.81 13.15 -1.47
CA PRO A 34 3.07 13.04 -0.78
C PRO A 34 2.93 12.41 0.61
N PHE A 35 4.01 11.78 1.09
CA PHE A 35 4.05 11.20 2.42
C PHE A 35 3.88 12.29 3.49
N ARG A 36 2.94 12.05 4.41
CA ARG A 36 2.61 12.98 5.51
C ARG A 36 2.57 12.26 6.87
N GLY A 37 3.45 11.29 7.06
CA GLY A 37 3.59 10.58 8.33
C GLY A 37 2.85 9.25 8.44
N GLN A 38 1.95 8.93 7.52
CA GLN A 38 1.22 7.67 7.53
C GLN A 38 1.26 6.99 6.16
N VAL A 39 1.75 5.76 6.14
CA VAL A 39 1.97 5.02 4.89
C VAL A 39 0.69 4.74 4.10
N HIS A 40 -0.43 4.56 4.78
CA HIS A 40 -1.69 4.21 4.12
C HIS A 40 -2.42 5.41 3.51
N THR A 41 -1.91 6.63 3.70
CA THR A 41 -2.54 7.86 3.21
C THR A 41 -1.74 8.55 2.12
N SER A 42 -0.67 7.94 1.63
CA SER A 42 0.22 8.56 0.64
C SER A 42 0.58 7.61 -0.49
N GLY A 43 0.80 8.17 -1.67
CA GLY A 43 1.21 7.43 -2.84
C GLY A 43 0.12 6.51 -3.39
N TRP A 44 0.52 5.63 -4.29
CA TRP A 44 -0.31 4.58 -4.85
C TRP A 44 0.30 3.25 -4.44
N TYR A 45 -0.46 2.38 -3.80
CA TYR A 45 0.06 1.11 -3.32
C TYR A 45 -0.91 -0.04 -3.60
N ALA A 46 -0.35 -1.22 -3.82
CA ALA A 46 -1.13 -2.44 -3.99
C ALA A 46 -1.68 -2.91 -2.65
N MET A 47 -2.92 -3.38 -2.65
CA MET A 47 -3.56 -3.96 -1.48
C MET A 47 -3.75 -5.47 -1.73
N ALA A 48 -2.80 -6.25 -1.27
CA ALA A 48 -2.79 -7.70 -1.48
C ALA A 48 -2.22 -8.39 -0.22
N PRO A 49 -2.73 -9.55 0.14
CA PRO A 49 -3.77 -10.35 -0.51
C PRO A 49 -5.21 -9.88 -0.26
N TRP A 50 -5.42 -8.80 0.50
CA TRP A 50 -6.77 -8.25 0.70
C TRP A 50 -6.74 -6.72 0.65
N ALA A 51 -7.91 -6.13 0.38
CA ALA A 51 -8.18 -4.70 0.49
C ALA A 51 -9.23 -4.47 1.57
N GLY A 52 -9.11 -3.34 2.29
CA GLY A 52 -10.02 -3.04 3.39
C GLY A 52 -9.64 -3.74 4.69
N ARG A 53 -10.61 -3.90 5.58
CA ARG A 53 -10.41 -4.46 6.92
C ARG A 53 -10.85 -5.91 7.00
N ILE A 54 -10.04 -6.70 7.72
CA ILE A 54 -10.44 -8.04 8.16
C ILE A 54 -10.79 -7.93 9.65
N ASN A 55 -12.02 -8.32 10.00
CA ASN A 55 -12.54 -8.18 11.36
C ASN A 55 -11.66 -8.90 12.38
N GLU A 56 -11.14 -8.14 13.34
CA GLU A 56 -10.21 -8.61 14.36
C GLU A 56 -8.96 -9.32 13.81
N GLY A 57 -8.70 -9.19 12.51
CA GLY A 57 -7.58 -9.83 11.84
C GLY A 57 -7.67 -11.35 11.73
N LEU A 58 -8.84 -11.93 12.00
CA LEU A 58 -9.02 -13.38 11.99
C LEU A 58 -9.53 -13.89 10.64
N ILE A 59 -8.81 -14.84 10.07
CA ILE A 59 -9.23 -15.54 8.85
C ILE A 59 -9.19 -17.06 9.08
N LYS A 60 -10.01 -17.78 8.33
CA LYS A 60 -10.02 -19.24 8.32
C LYS A 60 -9.77 -19.75 6.91
N ASP A 61 -8.98 -20.83 6.81
CA ASP A 61 -8.82 -21.51 5.52
C ASP A 61 -10.00 -22.48 5.25
N SER A 62 -9.95 -23.19 4.13
CA SER A 62 -11.01 -24.13 3.73
C SER A 62 -11.13 -25.34 4.68
N GLN A 63 -10.12 -25.58 5.51
CA GLN A 63 -10.09 -26.67 6.48
C GLN A 63 -10.45 -26.20 7.89
N GLY A 64 -10.82 -24.93 8.05
CA GLY A 64 -11.21 -24.37 9.33
C GLY A 64 -10.05 -23.92 10.20
N GLN A 65 -8.81 -23.98 9.72
CA GLN A 65 -7.66 -23.49 10.46
C GLN A 65 -7.68 -21.96 10.50
N GLU A 66 -7.49 -21.40 11.70
CA GLU A 66 -7.50 -19.96 11.92
C GLU A 66 -6.11 -19.35 11.84
N PHE A 67 -6.04 -18.15 11.28
CA PHE A 67 -4.82 -17.36 11.20
C PHE A 67 -5.08 -15.96 11.76
N GLN A 68 -4.17 -15.49 12.60
CA GLN A 68 -4.21 -14.12 13.13
C GLN A 68 -3.29 -13.23 12.31
N LEU A 69 -3.85 -12.22 11.67
CA LEU A 69 -3.10 -11.24 10.91
C LEU A 69 -2.70 -10.06 11.80
N PRO A 70 -1.55 -9.43 11.55
CA PRO A 70 -1.14 -8.27 12.36
C PRO A 70 -2.07 -7.08 12.15
N ALA A 71 -2.41 -6.41 13.27
CA ALA A 71 -3.25 -5.22 13.28
C ALA A 71 -2.35 -3.99 13.53
N THR A 72 -1.72 -3.50 12.48
CA THR A 72 -0.69 -2.46 12.61
C THR A 72 -1.21 -1.04 12.47
N ILE A 73 -2.28 -0.83 11.68
CA ILE A 73 -2.76 0.51 11.36
C ILE A 73 -4.08 0.83 12.07
N ASP A 74 -5.01 -0.12 12.09
CA ASP A 74 -6.36 0.10 12.63
C ASP A 74 -6.77 -1.03 13.58
N PRO A 75 -6.04 -1.21 14.72
CA PRO A 75 -6.39 -2.26 15.68
C PRO A 75 -7.84 -2.12 16.16
N PRO A 76 -8.53 -3.26 16.41
CA PRO A 76 -8.08 -4.65 16.35
C PRO A 76 -8.14 -5.28 14.95
N HIS A 77 -8.48 -4.52 13.94
CA HIS A 77 -8.67 -5.03 12.58
C HIS A 77 -7.37 -5.02 11.78
N ALA A 78 -7.24 -5.97 10.86
CA ALA A 78 -6.16 -5.96 9.89
C ALA A 78 -6.57 -5.14 8.68
N LEU A 79 -5.87 -4.05 8.39
CA LEU A 79 -6.16 -3.14 7.29
C LEU A 79 -5.16 -3.34 6.16
N HIS A 80 -5.67 -3.69 5.01
CA HIS A 80 -4.93 -3.93 3.77
C HIS A 80 -3.82 -4.97 3.91
N GLY A 81 -3.66 -5.78 2.88
CA GLY A 81 -2.58 -6.76 2.80
C GLY A 81 -1.23 -6.21 2.40
#